data_fbfa5cbbe6f60dc611bd97b28069752c
#
_entry.id   fbfa5cbbe6f60dc611bd97b28069752c
#
_cell.length_a   1.000
_cell.length_b   1.000
_cell.length_c   1.000
_cell.angle_alpha   90.00
_cell.angle_beta   90.00
_cell.angle_gamma   90.00
#
_symmetry.space_group_name_H-M   'P 1'
#
loop_
_entity.id
_entity.type
_entity.pdbx_description
1 polymer ?
#
loop_
_entity_poly.entity_id
_entity_poly.type
_entity_poly.pdbx_seq_one_letter_code
_entity_poly.pdbx_strand_id
1 'polypeptide(L)'
;MKKHKRVVWTKGMFLNPQHFQTQDAYFEDVSQFRFTASNYANWGVTALEIDQEALANGLVRLVEARGIMPDGLAFRMPDADELPPSREIGEFFQSVDRELDVYLAIPEDRQEAANVTLPSASTSSVANTRFTAEERMVADVNAGVEKKAVQVARKNFRLLFGSESRDGFTCMRIAQIVRSVAGVCILKPTHIAPCLDIGHNQYLMGLLQRLVEILATKRASLSATRQERGKGLADFTAAETANFWLLHTTNLFLPELRHIRKVRHGHPEMAYLAMARLAGALSTFSLNIGPDDLPDYDHNDLGRCFTALDDQIRLLVDTIIKEPYLVIPLTAKERRVWTGSVPDDRFFRDSQFYLAVSAAMDTGELIQKIPSRVKAASPDEIDPLIKKAVTGITLTHVLAPPAVRMKLGSQYFELSQTGDLWQKVQLSRGIAIFAPSDIKDPKMELIIVKNKTD
;
A
#
# COMPACT_ATOMS: atom_id res chain seq x y z
N MET A 1 -21.63 27.17 6.87
CA MET A 1 -20.92 27.86 7.94
C MET A 1 -21.96 28.63 8.75
N LYS A 2 -22.19 28.28 10.01
CA LYS A 2 -23.07 28.99 10.91
C LYS A 2 -22.44 30.35 11.18
N LYS A 3 -23.24 31.42 11.18
CA LYS A 3 -22.73 32.79 11.34
C LYS A 3 -23.28 33.39 12.61
N HIS A 4 -22.87 32.86 13.77
CA HIS A 4 -23.26 33.47 15.03
C HIS A 4 -22.44 34.73 15.29
N LYS A 5 -23.13 35.80 15.73
CA LYS A 5 -22.49 37.06 16.11
C LYS A 5 -22.22 37.05 17.61
N ARG A 6 -21.15 37.71 18.03
CA ARG A 6 -20.80 37.84 19.44
C ARG A 6 -21.89 38.60 20.20
N VAL A 7 -22.25 38.11 21.40
CA VAL A 7 -23.16 38.80 22.30
C VAL A 7 -22.52 40.11 22.81
N VAL A 8 -23.29 41.19 22.82
CA VAL A 8 -22.86 42.47 23.39
C VAL A 8 -23.37 42.57 24.84
N TRP A 9 -22.43 42.57 25.77
CA TRP A 9 -22.71 42.66 27.20
C TRP A 9 -22.75 44.11 27.64
N THR A 10 -23.93 44.59 28.11
CA THR A 10 -24.12 45.96 28.59
C THR A 10 -24.53 45.96 30.05
N LYS A 11 -24.12 47.00 30.78
CA LYS A 11 -24.50 47.17 32.20
C LYS A 11 -26.03 47.29 32.35
N GLY A 12 -26.61 46.47 33.24
CA GLY A 12 -28.01 46.48 33.54
C GLY A 12 -28.92 45.69 32.59
N MET A 13 -28.34 44.94 31.61
CA MET A 13 -29.16 44.09 30.75
C MET A 13 -29.78 42.91 31.54
N PHE A 14 -31.01 42.57 31.19
CA PHE A 14 -31.67 41.38 31.73
C PHE A 14 -31.15 40.11 31.00
N LEU A 15 -30.68 39.13 31.76
CA LEU A 15 -30.13 37.92 31.21
C LEU A 15 -31.22 36.90 30.83
N ASN A 16 -31.19 36.42 29.60
CA ASN A 16 -32.05 35.35 29.09
C ASN A 16 -31.21 34.16 28.61
N PRO A 17 -31.76 32.94 28.58
CA PRO A 17 -31.04 31.76 28.06
C PRO A 17 -30.43 31.97 26.66
N GLN A 18 -31.08 32.76 25.81
CA GLN A 18 -30.59 33.05 24.44
C GLN A 18 -29.24 33.76 24.41
N HIS A 19 -28.91 34.58 25.44
CA HIS A 19 -27.60 35.22 25.52
C HIS A 19 -26.48 34.19 25.69
N PHE A 20 -26.68 33.21 26.56
CA PHE A 20 -25.71 32.13 26.81
C PHE A 20 -25.63 31.21 25.61
N GLN A 21 -26.76 30.76 25.07
CA GLN A 21 -26.80 29.91 23.87
C GLN A 21 -26.10 30.54 22.65
N THR A 22 -26.35 31.86 22.43
CA THR A 22 -25.67 32.58 21.33
C THR A 22 -24.18 32.75 21.58
N GLN A 23 -23.78 32.94 22.83
CA GLN A 23 -22.37 33.06 23.20
C GLN A 23 -21.63 31.74 23.00
N ASP A 24 -22.21 30.61 23.41
CA ASP A 24 -21.65 29.29 23.23
C ASP A 24 -21.53 28.95 21.73
N ALA A 25 -22.63 29.16 20.97
CA ALA A 25 -22.64 28.94 19.53
C ALA A 25 -21.60 29.81 18.78
N TYR A 26 -21.38 31.06 19.23
CA TYR A 26 -20.31 31.91 18.67
C TYR A 26 -18.93 31.34 18.91
N PHE A 27 -18.64 30.84 20.10
CA PHE A 27 -17.32 30.22 20.37
C PHE A 27 -17.11 28.91 19.61
N GLU A 28 -18.15 28.08 19.48
CA GLU A 28 -18.12 26.88 18.67
C GLU A 28 -17.82 27.21 17.19
N ASP A 29 -18.54 28.19 16.61
CA ASP A 29 -18.33 28.62 15.23
C ASP A 29 -16.90 29.13 14.97
N VAL A 30 -16.39 30.00 15.87
CA VAL A 30 -15.03 30.55 15.75
C VAL A 30 -13.97 29.45 15.87
N SER A 31 -14.18 28.52 16.80
CA SER A 31 -13.27 27.38 16.98
C SER A 31 -13.28 26.49 15.76
N GLN A 32 -14.45 26.10 15.27
CA GLN A 32 -14.61 25.28 14.09
C GLN A 32 -14.00 25.95 12.83
N PHE A 33 -14.24 27.27 12.67
CA PHE A 33 -13.63 28.02 11.57
C PHE A 33 -12.11 27.94 11.60
N ARG A 34 -11.48 28.12 12.76
CA ARG A 34 -10.02 28.07 12.91
C ARG A 34 -9.47 26.70 12.53
N PHE A 35 -10.14 25.62 12.95
CA PHE A 35 -9.73 24.27 12.59
C PHE A 35 -9.90 23.99 11.10
N THR A 36 -11.03 24.37 10.51
CA THR A 36 -11.32 24.17 9.09
C THR A 36 -10.41 24.98 8.18
N ALA A 37 -10.03 26.20 8.60
CA ALA A 37 -9.13 27.05 7.83
C ALA A 37 -7.67 26.58 7.85
N SER A 38 -7.26 25.83 8.86
CA SER A 38 -5.88 25.37 9.02
C SER A 38 -5.63 23.93 8.55
N ASN A 39 -6.66 23.09 8.47
CA ASN A 39 -6.51 21.68 8.14
C ASN A 39 -7.56 21.25 7.12
N TYR A 40 -7.11 20.50 6.12
CA TYR A 40 -8.00 19.84 5.17
C TYR A 40 -8.72 18.67 5.86
N ALA A 41 -10.03 18.50 5.57
CA ALA A 41 -10.84 17.39 6.06
C ALA A 41 -10.64 17.07 7.56
N ASN A 42 -10.83 18.10 8.41
CA ASN A 42 -10.61 18.04 9.86
C ASN A 42 -11.74 17.34 10.63
N TRP A 43 -12.30 16.28 10.08
CA TRP A 43 -13.36 15.46 10.65
C TRP A 43 -13.07 13.97 10.42
N GLY A 44 -13.70 13.11 11.16
CA GLY A 44 -13.46 11.67 11.11
C GLY A 44 -13.23 11.07 12.49
N VAL A 45 -12.95 9.77 12.53
CA VAL A 45 -12.69 9.06 13.78
C VAL A 45 -11.22 9.14 14.20
N THR A 46 -10.99 9.16 15.52
CA THR A 46 -9.69 8.92 16.14
C THR A 46 -9.62 7.54 16.81
N ALA A 47 -10.78 6.95 17.10
CA ALA A 47 -10.94 5.56 17.54
C ALA A 47 -12.30 5.06 17.05
N LEU A 48 -12.36 3.79 16.64
CA LEU A 48 -13.59 3.13 16.21
C LEU A 48 -13.45 1.63 16.46
N GLU A 49 -14.37 1.08 17.25
CA GLU A 49 -14.47 -0.34 17.50
C GLU A 49 -15.92 -0.81 17.35
N ILE A 50 -16.12 -1.82 16.51
CA ILE A 50 -17.39 -2.48 16.24
C ILE A 50 -17.31 -3.90 16.75
N ASP A 51 -18.33 -4.35 17.48
CA ASP A 51 -18.42 -5.68 18.04
C ASP A 51 -18.50 -6.74 16.92
N GLN A 52 -17.44 -7.52 16.75
CA GLN A 52 -17.33 -8.53 15.71
C GLN A 52 -18.25 -9.74 15.97
N GLU A 53 -18.46 -10.10 17.24
CA GLU A 53 -19.34 -11.22 17.60
C GLU A 53 -20.80 -10.87 17.37
N ALA A 54 -21.22 -9.67 17.77
CA ALA A 54 -22.55 -9.16 17.49
C ALA A 54 -22.78 -9.06 15.98
N LEU A 55 -21.80 -8.57 15.23
CA LEU A 55 -21.87 -8.45 13.77
C LEU A 55 -22.06 -9.81 13.08
N ALA A 56 -21.31 -10.82 13.50
CA ALA A 56 -21.43 -12.19 12.99
C ALA A 56 -22.87 -12.76 13.19
N ASN A 57 -23.55 -12.31 14.25
CA ASN A 57 -24.94 -12.65 14.55
C ASN A 57 -25.96 -11.69 13.90
N GLY A 58 -25.54 -10.79 13.00
CA GLY A 58 -26.40 -9.88 12.27
C GLY A 58 -26.80 -8.62 13.04
N LEU A 59 -26.04 -8.23 14.07
CA LEU A 59 -26.31 -7.05 14.89
C LEU A 59 -25.14 -6.06 14.82
N VAL A 60 -25.36 -4.84 14.36
CA VAL A 60 -24.36 -3.78 14.40
C VAL A 60 -24.39 -3.10 15.76
N ARG A 61 -23.29 -3.23 16.50
CA ARG A 61 -23.09 -2.62 17.82
C ARG A 61 -21.72 -1.93 17.88
N LEU A 62 -21.68 -0.65 18.25
CA LEU A 62 -20.45 0.03 18.57
C LEU A 62 -19.98 -0.33 19.99
N VAL A 63 -18.69 -0.47 20.16
CA VAL A 63 -18.01 -0.64 21.46
C VAL A 63 -17.35 0.67 21.86
N GLU A 64 -16.68 1.33 20.92
CA GLU A 64 -16.01 2.60 21.10
C GLU A 64 -16.12 3.41 19.80
N ALA A 65 -16.33 4.73 19.94
CA ALA A 65 -16.20 5.69 18.84
C ALA A 65 -15.78 7.06 19.35
N ARG A 66 -14.71 7.61 18.83
CA ARG A 66 -14.22 8.96 19.15
C ARG A 66 -13.87 9.68 17.86
N GLY A 67 -14.17 10.97 17.80
CA GLY A 67 -13.87 11.74 16.60
C GLY A 67 -14.62 13.05 16.53
N ILE A 68 -14.70 13.58 15.31
CA ILE A 68 -15.39 14.82 14.94
C ILE A 68 -16.30 14.51 13.76
N MET A 69 -17.57 14.87 13.87
CA MET A 69 -18.53 14.76 12.75
C MET A 69 -18.21 15.78 11.64
N PRO A 70 -18.70 15.57 10.40
CA PRO A 70 -18.46 16.49 9.28
C PRO A 70 -18.88 17.95 9.54
N ASP A 71 -19.84 18.18 10.45
CA ASP A 71 -20.30 19.51 10.85
C ASP A 71 -19.51 20.11 12.03
N GLY A 72 -18.46 19.40 12.51
CA GLY A 72 -17.59 19.86 13.58
C GLY A 72 -17.98 19.40 14.99
N LEU A 73 -19.07 18.65 15.17
CA LEU A 73 -19.44 18.13 16.48
C LEU A 73 -18.47 17.06 16.94
N ALA A 74 -17.73 17.32 18.01
CA ALA A 74 -16.86 16.32 18.63
C ALA A 74 -17.70 15.29 19.41
N PHE A 75 -17.22 14.01 19.44
CA PHE A 75 -17.85 12.93 20.20
C PHE A 75 -16.81 11.99 20.81
N ARG A 76 -17.14 11.43 21.98
CA ARG A 76 -16.32 10.43 22.70
C ARG A 76 -17.21 9.42 23.39
N MET A 77 -17.42 8.29 22.76
CA MET A 77 -18.26 7.20 23.23
C MET A 77 -17.38 6.04 23.72
N PRO A 78 -17.64 5.40 24.85
CA PRO A 78 -18.73 5.69 25.81
C PRO A 78 -18.39 6.73 26.87
N ASP A 79 -17.20 7.35 26.87
CA ASP A 79 -16.66 8.14 28.01
C ASP A 79 -17.50 9.37 28.35
N ALA A 80 -17.90 10.16 27.33
CA ALA A 80 -18.64 11.41 27.49
C ALA A 80 -20.01 11.37 26.83
N ASP A 81 -20.17 10.56 25.82
CA ASP A 81 -21.39 10.41 25.03
C ASP A 81 -21.87 8.97 25.07
N GLU A 82 -23.18 8.76 25.03
CA GLU A 82 -23.74 7.41 24.94
C GLU A 82 -23.52 6.81 23.56
N LEU A 83 -23.30 5.49 23.53
CA LEU A 83 -23.30 4.72 22.31
C LEU A 83 -24.68 4.74 21.64
N PRO A 84 -24.76 4.84 20.31
CA PRO A 84 -26.02 4.70 19.60
C PRO A 84 -26.63 3.31 19.85
N PRO A 85 -27.98 3.18 19.84
CA PRO A 85 -28.61 1.88 19.92
C PRO A 85 -28.09 0.91 18.86
N SER A 86 -27.86 -0.34 19.24
CA SER A 86 -27.51 -1.40 18.30
C SER A 86 -28.63 -1.67 17.32
N ARG A 87 -28.31 -2.11 16.09
CA ARG A 87 -29.29 -2.33 15.03
C ARG A 87 -29.11 -3.67 14.35
N GLU A 88 -30.20 -4.36 14.10
CA GLU A 88 -30.21 -5.60 13.31
C GLU A 88 -30.05 -5.27 11.81
N ILE A 89 -29.27 -6.11 11.12
CA ILE A 89 -28.98 -5.95 9.69
C ILE A 89 -30.12 -6.50 8.82
N GLY A 90 -30.75 -7.57 9.23
CA GLY A 90 -31.85 -8.37 8.63
C GLY A 90 -32.39 -7.88 7.27
N GLU A 91 -33.38 -6.99 7.32
CA GLU A 91 -34.07 -6.48 6.11
C GLU A 91 -33.21 -5.55 5.23
N PHE A 92 -32.14 -4.98 5.77
CA PHE A 92 -31.28 -3.99 5.09
C PHE A 92 -30.15 -4.64 4.28
N PHE A 93 -29.89 -5.94 4.47
CA PHE A 93 -28.82 -6.67 3.78
C PHE A 93 -29.32 -7.99 3.23
N GLN A 94 -29.95 -7.95 2.07
CA GLN A 94 -30.48 -9.13 1.39
C GLN A 94 -29.39 -9.99 0.74
N SER A 95 -29.73 -11.19 0.33
CA SER A 95 -28.79 -12.16 -0.25
C SER A 95 -28.16 -11.69 -1.59
N VAL A 96 -28.81 -10.76 -2.28
CA VAL A 96 -28.34 -10.16 -3.55
C VAL A 96 -27.38 -8.99 -3.33
N ASP A 97 -27.35 -8.42 -2.13
CA ASP A 97 -26.49 -7.27 -1.82
C ASP A 97 -25.05 -7.72 -1.63
N ARG A 98 -24.14 -7.00 -2.25
CA ARG A 98 -22.70 -7.26 -2.12
C ARG A 98 -22.11 -6.62 -0.87
N GLU A 99 -22.57 -5.42 -0.55
CA GLU A 99 -22.04 -4.57 0.52
C GLU A 99 -23.18 -3.80 1.19
N LEU A 100 -23.06 -3.55 2.49
CA LEU A 100 -23.96 -2.70 3.26
C LEU A 100 -23.15 -1.62 3.95
N ASP A 101 -23.41 -0.35 3.61
CA ASP A 101 -22.81 0.80 4.28
C ASP A 101 -23.49 1.05 5.62
N VAL A 102 -22.68 1.37 6.64
CA VAL A 102 -23.12 1.77 7.97
C VAL A 102 -22.65 3.19 8.27
N TYR A 103 -23.58 4.03 8.66
CA TYR A 103 -23.31 5.42 8.98
C TYR A 103 -23.56 5.69 10.47
N LEU A 104 -22.63 6.43 11.09
CA LEU A 104 -22.90 7.15 12.32
C LEU A 104 -23.58 8.46 11.93
N ALA A 105 -24.78 8.71 12.48
CA ALA A 105 -25.63 9.83 12.12
C ALA A 105 -26.10 10.59 13.36
N ILE A 106 -26.25 11.90 13.21
CA ILE A 106 -26.87 12.77 14.20
C ILE A 106 -27.75 13.78 13.46
N PRO A 107 -28.94 14.14 13.96
CA PRO A 107 -29.77 15.18 13.34
C PRO A 107 -29.01 16.49 13.18
N GLU A 108 -29.20 17.15 12.03
CA GLU A 108 -28.60 18.45 11.78
C GLU A 108 -29.07 19.51 12.80
N ASP A 109 -28.21 20.48 13.09
CA ASP A 109 -28.54 21.63 13.88
C ASP A 109 -29.40 22.59 13.05
N ARG A 110 -30.60 22.94 13.55
CA ARG A 110 -31.59 23.77 12.88
C ARG A 110 -31.63 25.14 13.55
N GLN A 111 -31.36 26.20 12.80
CA GLN A 111 -31.26 27.56 13.33
C GLN A 111 -32.59 28.14 13.87
N GLU A 112 -33.74 27.71 13.35
CA GLU A 112 -35.06 28.25 13.68
C GLU A 112 -36.03 27.20 14.24
N ALA A 113 -35.48 26.08 14.72
CA ALA A 113 -36.26 24.99 15.30
C ALA A 113 -35.65 24.49 16.60
N ALA A 114 -36.43 23.74 17.37
CA ALA A 114 -35.95 23.12 18.60
C ALA A 114 -34.89 22.05 18.27
N ASN A 115 -33.67 22.21 18.80
CA ASN A 115 -32.58 21.24 18.69
C ASN A 115 -32.51 20.28 19.89
N VAL A 116 -33.28 20.56 20.96
CA VAL A 116 -33.32 19.76 22.20
C VAL A 116 -34.74 19.30 22.46
N THR A 117 -34.91 18.00 22.71
CA THR A 117 -36.15 17.43 23.24
C THR A 117 -36.12 17.48 24.76
N LEU A 118 -37.09 18.12 25.36
CA LEU A 118 -37.27 18.16 26.80
C LEU A 118 -37.97 16.90 27.32
N PRO A 119 -37.78 16.49 28.60
CA PRO A 119 -38.37 15.29 29.18
C PRO A 119 -39.90 15.20 29.10
N SER A 120 -40.59 16.34 29.02
CA SER A 120 -42.06 16.46 28.92
C SER A 120 -42.60 16.29 27.51
N ALA A 121 -41.74 16.16 26.49
CA ALA A 121 -42.18 16.08 25.09
C ALA A 121 -42.65 14.66 24.70
N SER A 122 -43.63 14.58 23.77
CA SER A 122 -44.13 13.31 23.26
C SER A 122 -43.01 12.51 22.52
N THR A 123 -43.09 11.19 22.58
CA THR A 123 -42.08 10.26 22.03
C THR A 123 -41.77 10.49 20.53
N SER A 124 -42.75 11.00 19.77
CA SER A 124 -42.57 11.30 18.33
C SER A 124 -41.67 12.52 18.06
N SER A 125 -41.55 13.47 19.01
CA SER A 125 -40.67 14.64 18.87
C SER A 125 -39.20 14.33 19.17
N VAL A 126 -38.90 13.27 19.94
CA VAL A 126 -37.55 12.81 20.29
C VAL A 126 -36.78 12.34 19.04
N ALA A 127 -37.50 11.81 18.04
CA ALA A 127 -36.90 11.21 16.87
C ALA A 127 -36.07 12.20 16.02
N ASN A 128 -36.32 13.51 16.07
CA ASN A 128 -35.75 14.43 15.08
C ASN A 128 -34.96 15.62 15.70
N THR A 129 -34.63 15.57 17.00
CA THR A 129 -33.80 16.60 17.63
C THR A 129 -32.36 16.11 17.79
N ARG A 130 -31.41 17.04 17.66
CA ARG A 130 -29.98 16.78 17.77
C ARG A 130 -29.57 16.34 19.18
N PHE A 131 -30.27 16.84 20.21
CA PHE A 131 -30.03 16.55 21.60
C PHE A 131 -31.31 16.11 22.31
N THR A 132 -31.14 15.37 23.41
CA THR A 132 -32.18 15.10 24.40
C THR A 132 -31.73 15.66 25.75
N ALA A 133 -32.61 16.35 26.46
CA ALA A 133 -32.27 16.82 27.79
C ALA A 133 -32.32 15.68 28.82
N GLU A 134 -31.29 15.60 29.65
CA GLU A 134 -31.23 14.71 30.81
C GLU A 134 -30.89 15.52 32.06
N GLU A 135 -31.41 15.10 33.21
CA GLU A 135 -31.12 15.75 34.47
C GLU A 135 -29.93 15.12 35.16
N ARG A 136 -28.92 15.94 35.47
CA ARG A 136 -27.71 15.53 36.20
C ARG A 136 -27.56 16.31 37.51
N MET A 137 -27.23 15.60 38.58
CA MET A 137 -26.83 16.21 39.84
C MET A 137 -25.38 16.67 39.77
N VAL A 138 -25.18 18.00 39.64
CA VAL A 138 -23.86 18.63 39.49
C VAL A 138 -23.47 19.28 40.83
N ALA A 139 -22.27 18.97 41.32
CA ALA A 139 -21.71 19.60 42.50
C ALA A 139 -21.17 21.00 42.18
N ASP A 140 -21.28 21.93 43.14
CA ASP A 140 -20.54 23.19 43.07
C ASP A 140 -19.02 22.89 43.07
N VAL A 141 -18.34 23.33 42.05
CA VAL A 141 -16.89 23.05 41.86
C VAL A 141 -16.06 23.78 42.92
N ASN A 142 -16.52 24.89 43.46
CA ASN A 142 -15.79 25.67 44.45
C ASN A 142 -16.00 25.13 45.86
N ALA A 143 -17.24 24.73 46.20
CA ALA A 143 -17.60 24.28 47.55
C ALA A 143 -17.59 22.75 47.70
N GLY A 144 -17.78 21.98 46.59
CA GLY A 144 -17.70 20.54 46.56
C GLY A 144 -18.82 19.74 47.23
N VAL A 145 -19.72 20.41 47.96
CA VAL A 145 -20.70 19.78 48.88
C VAL A 145 -22.12 19.85 48.36
N GLU A 146 -22.51 20.97 47.78
CA GLU A 146 -23.88 21.20 47.33
C GLU A 146 -24.09 20.72 45.91
N LYS A 147 -25.04 19.80 45.68
CA LYS A 147 -25.41 19.31 44.35
C LYS A 147 -26.73 19.89 43.92
N LYS A 148 -26.79 20.39 42.69
CA LYS A 148 -28.03 20.87 42.04
C LYS A 148 -28.35 20.07 40.81
N ALA A 149 -29.64 19.90 40.53
CA ALA A 149 -30.12 19.34 39.31
C ALA A 149 -29.87 20.32 38.16
N VAL A 150 -29.12 19.89 37.15
CA VAL A 150 -28.85 20.65 35.92
C VAL A 150 -29.30 19.83 34.75
N GLN A 151 -30.06 20.41 33.83
CA GLN A 151 -30.38 19.78 32.56
C GLN A 151 -29.20 19.93 31.60
N VAL A 152 -28.68 18.80 31.16
CA VAL A 152 -27.59 18.72 30.19
C VAL A 152 -28.10 18.13 28.88
N ALA A 153 -27.46 18.49 27.77
CA ALA A 153 -27.81 18.02 26.43
C ALA A 153 -27.04 16.71 26.11
N ARG A 154 -27.75 15.60 25.97
CA ARG A 154 -27.24 14.34 25.50
C ARG A 154 -27.36 14.31 23.98
N LYS A 155 -26.29 13.95 23.26
CA LYS A 155 -26.26 13.82 21.80
C LYS A 155 -27.10 12.63 21.34
N ASN A 156 -27.94 12.82 20.32
CA ASN A 156 -28.87 11.81 19.82
C ASN A 156 -28.29 11.07 18.62
N PHE A 157 -27.17 10.34 18.84
CA PHE A 157 -26.53 9.55 17.80
C PHE A 157 -27.34 8.32 17.43
N ARG A 158 -27.25 7.92 16.14
CA ARG A 158 -27.89 6.76 15.54
C ARG A 158 -26.97 6.06 14.58
N LEU A 159 -27.28 4.79 14.33
CA LEU A 159 -26.75 4.04 13.21
C LEU A 159 -27.78 4.09 12.08
N LEU A 160 -27.35 4.42 10.85
CA LEU A 160 -28.18 4.33 9.64
C LEU A 160 -27.49 3.41 8.63
N PHE A 161 -28.31 2.69 7.87
CA PHE A 161 -27.82 1.86 6.78
C PHE A 161 -27.90 2.59 5.43
N GLY A 162 -27.12 2.11 4.45
CA GLY A 162 -26.99 2.75 3.15
C GLY A 162 -28.29 2.95 2.38
N SER A 163 -29.29 2.08 2.58
CA SER A 163 -30.61 2.15 1.96
C SER A 163 -31.57 3.15 2.62
N GLU A 164 -31.24 3.67 3.80
CA GLU A 164 -32.10 4.62 4.52
C GLU A 164 -31.86 6.06 4.08
N SER A 165 -32.91 6.90 4.14
CA SER A 165 -32.75 8.35 3.92
C SER A 165 -31.88 8.99 4.99
N ARG A 166 -30.96 9.81 4.56
CA ARG A 166 -30.05 10.60 5.41
C ARG A 166 -30.41 12.07 5.45
N ASP A 167 -31.56 12.44 4.90
CA ASP A 167 -32.03 13.82 4.86
C ASP A 167 -32.24 14.35 6.27
N GLY A 168 -31.68 15.54 6.56
CA GLY A 168 -31.70 16.15 7.88
C GLY A 168 -30.78 15.54 8.92
N PHE A 169 -29.80 14.71 8.47
CA PHE A 169 -28.76 14.17 9.32
C PHE A 169 -27.36 14.53 8.81
N THR A 170 -26.48 14.88 9.73
CA THR A 170 -25.05 14.82 9.50
C THR A 170 -24.59 13.39 9.66
N CYS A 171 -24.02 12.82 8.60
CA CYS A 171 -23.65 11.41 8.53
C CYS A 171 -22.16 11.21 8.23
N MET A 172 -21.57 10.17 8.81
CA MET A 172 -20.23 9.70 8.52
C MET A 172 -20.27 8.18 8.32
N ARG A 173 -19.78 7.68 7.18
CA ARG A 173 -19.69 6.25 6.91
C ARG A 173 -18.59 5.62 7.77
N ILE A 174 -19.00 4.83 8.76
CA ILE A 174 -18.08 4.22 9.73
C ILE A 174 -17.69 2.78 9.38
N ALA A 175 -18.51 2.09 8.60
CA ALA A 175 -18.22 0.70 8.19
C ALA A 175 -18.87 0.35 6.85
N GLN A 176 -18.32 -0.67 6.20
CA GLN A 176 -18.97 -1.46 5.16
C GLN A 176 -19.00 -2.92 5.61
N ILE A 177 -20.16 -3.55 5.50
CA ILE A 177 -20.38 -4.94 5.86
C ILE A 177 -20.47 -5.76 4.58
N VAL A 178 -19.82 -6.91 4.58
CA VAL A 178 -19.87 -7.90 3.49
C VAL A 178 -20.18 -9.27 4.05
N ARG A 179 -20.62 -10.19 3.20
CA ARG A 179 -20.76 -11.60 3.58
C ARG A 179 -19.45 -12.34 3.30
N SER A 180 -18.98 -13.08 4.28
CA SER A 180 -17.87 -14.02 4.11
C SER A 180 -18.29 -15.20 3.21
N VAL A 181 -17.33 -16.02 2.79
CA VAL A 181 -17.60 -17.25 2.03
C VAL A 181 -18.54 -18.20 2.79
N ALA A 182 -18.51 -18.16 4.13
CA ALA A 182 -19.42 -18.92 5.00
C ALA A 182 -20.79 -18.26 5.19
N GLY A 183 -21.09 -17.14 4.54
CA GLY A 183 -22.35 -16.40 4.66
C GLY A 183 -22.47 -15.52 5.92
N VAL A 184 -21.44 -15.46 6.75
CA VAL A 184 -21.42 -14.65 7.98
C VAL A 184 -21.13 -13.19 7.64
N CYS A 185 -21.82 -12.25 8.31
CA CYS A 185 -21.56 -10.82 8.18
C CYS A 185 -20.23 -10.44 8.84
N ILE A 186 -19.37 -9.80 8.07
CA ILE A 186 -18.07 -9.31 8.54
C ILE A 186 -17.84 -7.87 8.06
N LEU A 187 -16.98 -7.13 8.73
CA LEU A 187 -16.51 -5.85 8.21
C LEU A 187 -15.68 -6.09 6.95
N LYS A 188 -15.88 -5.26 5.93
CA LYS A 188 -15.06 -5.28 4.72
C LYS A 188 -13.62 -4.95 5.09
N PRO A 189 -12.64 -5.85 4.88
CA PRO A 189 -11.27 -5.66 5.35
C PRO A 189 -10.58 -4.41 4.79
N THR A 190 -10.94 -4.02 3.57
CA THR A 190 -10.36 -2.85 2.87
C THR A 190 -11.06 -1.53 3.19
N HIS A 191 -12.15 -1.55 3.96
CA HIS A 191 -12.84 -0.32 4.35
C HIS A 191 -12.03 0.45 5.39
N ILE A 192 -11.85 1.74 5.14
CA ILE A 192 -11.27 2.69 6.08
C ILE A 192 -12.30 3.80 6.30
N ALA A 193 -12.81 3.91 7.51
CA ALA A 193 -13.66 5.04 7.87
C ALA A 193 -12.88 6.37 7.75
N PRO A 194 -13.54 7.49 7.39
CA PRO A 194 -12.92 8.80 7.49
C PRO A 194 -12.27 8.97 8.86
N CYS A 195 -11.01 9.31 8.91
CA CYS A 195 -10.27 9.36 10.17
C CYS A 195 -9.34 10.56 10.26
N LEU A 196 -9.10 11.00 11.48
CA LEU A 196 -8.15 12.05 11.82
C LEU A 196 -6.79 11.48 12.21
N ASP A 197 -6.75 10.18 12.51
CA ASP A 197 -5.55 9.47 12.92
C ASP A 197 -5.47 8.09 12.28
N ILE A 198 -4.37 7.83 11.57
CA ILE A 198 -4.12 6.55 10.88
C ILE A 198 -3.87 5.38 11.84
N GLY A 199 -3.43 5.65 13.07
CA GLY A 199 -2.95 4.63 14.01
C GLY A 199 -3.98 3.58 14.42
N HIS A 200 -5.26 3.91 14.33
CA HIS A 200 -6.36 3.01 14.68
C HIS A 200 -6.75 2.06 13.56
N ASN A 201 -6.43 2.39 12.31
CA ASN A 201 -6.83 1.55 11.19
C ASN A 201 -5.80 0.45 10.90
N GLN A 202 -6.14 -0.79 11.26
CA GLN A 202 -5.25 -1.94 11.09
C GLN A 202 -4.94 -2.23 9.62
N TYR A 203 -5.89 -2.03 8.71
CA TYR A 203 -5.68 -2.26 7.28
C TYR A 203 -4.65 -1.28 6.72
N LEU A 204 -4.82 0.02 6.98
CA LEU A 204 -3.89 1.05 6.53
C LEU A 204 -2.49 0.86 7.12
N MET A 205 -2.41 0.54 8.42
CA MET A 205 -1.13 0.25 9.07
C MET A 205 -0.45 -1.01 8.51
N GLY A 206 -1.24 -2.04 8.18
CA GLY A 206 -0.74 -3.25 7.51
C GLY A 206 -0.25 -2.98 6.09
N LEU A 207 -0.93 -2.11 5.34
CA LEU A 207 -0.53 -1.66 4.03
C LEU A 207 0.82 -0.91 4.07
N LEU A 208 0.96 0.07 4.97
CA LEU A 208 2.21 0.80 5.18
C LEU A 208 3.36 -0.12 5.63
N GLN A 209 3.08 -1.11 6.47
CA GLN A 209 4.07 -2.12 6.87
C GLN A 209 4.61 -2.89 5.67
N ARG A 210 3.71 -3.46 4.85
CA ARG A 210 4.09 -4.23 3.65
C ARG A 210 4.89 -3.37 2.67
N LEU A 211 4.45 -2.13 2.45
CA LEU A 211 5.13 -1.20 1.55
C LEU A 211 6.57 -0.92 2.01
N VAL A 212 6.76 -0.64 3.30
CA VAL A 212 8.09 -0.43 3.89
C VAL A 212 8.98 -1.67 3.74
N GLU A 213 8.43 -2.88 3.90
CA GLU A 213 9.17 -4.14 3.75
C GLU A 213 9.59 -4.39 2.30
N ILE A 214 8.67 -4.18 1.34
CA ILE A 214 8.96 -4.28 -0.10
C ILE A 214 10.10 -3.33 -0.48
N LEU A 215 10.00 -2.06 -0.10
CA LEU A 215 11.01 -1.05 -0.40
C LEU A 215 12.35 -1.36 0.27
N ALA A 216 12.35 -1.83 1.53
CA ALA A 216 13.57 -2.20 2.24
C ALA A 216 14.30 -3.38 1.58
N THR A 217 13.56 -4.41 1.18
CA THR A 217 14.08 -5.57 0.46
C THR A 217 14.69 -5.15 -0.89
N LYS A 218 13.98 -4.30 -1.62
CA LYS A 218 14.41 -3.77 -2.90
C LYS A 218 15.69 -2.94 -2.78
N ARG A 219 15.72 -2.05 -1.79
CA ARG A 219 16.90 -1.25 -1.46
C ARG A 219 18.12 -2.13 -1.17
N ALA A 220 17.95 -3.20 -0.36
CA ALA A 220 19.04 -4.10 -0.03
C ALA A 220 19.63 -4.79 -1.28
N SER A 221 18.78 -5.33 -2.16
CA SER A 221 19.19 -5.92 -3.44
C SER A 221 19.95 -4.94 -4.33
N LEU A 222 19.43 -3.72 -4.52
CA LEU A 222 20.06 -2.70 -5.35
C LEU A 222 21.40 -2.22 -4.76
N SER A 223 21.49 -2.11 -3.43
CA SER A 223 22.72 -1.70 -2.73
C SER A 223 23.82 -2.76 -2.82
N ALA A 224 23.49 -4.04 -2.67
CA ALA A 224 24.44 -5.15 -2.84
C ALA A 224 25.04 -5.15 -4.25
N THR A 225 24.21 -5.03 -5.27
CA THR A 225 24.63 -4.94 -6.67
C THR A 225 25.62 -3.77 -6.93
N ARG A 226 25.41 -2.64 -6.23
CA ARG A 226 26.31 -1.48 -6.35
C ARG A 226 27.67 -1.69 -5.67
N GLN A 227 27.69 -2.32 -4.48
CA GLN A 227 28.93 -2.60 -3.74
C GLN A 227 29.87 -3.56 -4.47
N GLU A 228 29.33 -4.58 -5.15
CA GLU A 228 30.12 -5.56 -5.90
C GLU A 228 30.90 -4.94 -7.07
N ARG A 229 30.58 -3.74 -7.52
CA ARG A 229 31.06 -3.17 -8.79
C ARG A 229 32.07 -2.04 -8.69
N GLY A 230 32.15 -1.31 -7.58
CA GLY A 230 33.17 -0.29 -7.32
C GLY A 230 33.38 0.80 -8.40
N LYS A 231 32.47 0.91 -9.38
CA LYS A 231 32.60 1.82 -10.54
C LYS A 231 32.11 3.24 -10.23
N GLY A 232 32.78 4.24 -10.83
CA GLY A 232 32.31 5.61 -10.86
C GLY A 232 31.05 5.79 -11.71
N LEU A 233 30.28 6.88 -11.45
CA LEU A 233 29.02 7.20 -12.17
C LEU A 233 29.16 7.32 -13.69
N ALA A 234 30.37 7.65 -14.18
CA ALA A 234 30.65 7.87 -15.61
C ALA A 234 30.62 6.60 -16.47
N ASP A 235 30.72 5.41 -15.84
CA ASP A 235 30.80 4.13 -16.54
C ASP A 235 29.51 3.32 -16.52
N PHE A 236 28.37 3.94 -16.19
CA PHE A 236 27.09 3.25 -16.06
C PHE A 236 26.42 2.99 -17.41
N THR A 237 25.94 1.77 -17.62
CA THR A 237 24.99 1.44 -18.69
C THR A 237 23.61 2.06 -18.40
N ALA A 238 22.75 2.15 -19.41
CA ALA A 238 21.38 2.67 -19.24
C ALA A 238 20.60 1.93 -18.12
N ALA A 239 20.77 0.60 -18.02
CA ALA A 239 20.13 -0.20 -16.97
C ALA A 239 20.72 0.06 -15.57
N GLU A 240 22.01 0.30 -15.47
CA GLU A 240 22.70 0.68 -14.22
C GLU A 240 22.27 2.06 -13.77
N THR A 241 22.07 2.98 -14.69
CA THR A 241 21.52 4.32 -14.43
C THR A 241 20.09 4.22 -13.87
N ALA A 242 19.23 3.42 -14.48
CA ALA A 242 17.87 3.19 -13.97
C ALA A 242 17.88 2.59 -12.55
N ASN A 243 18.73 1.58 -12.29
CA ASN A 243 18.88 0.99 -10.95
C ASN A 243 19.43 1.98 -9.92
N PHE A 244 20.32 2.88 -10.32
CA PHE A 244 20.83 3.95 -9.46
C PHE A 244 19.72 4.91 -9.06
N TRP A 245 18.93 5.38 -10.03
CA TRP A 245 17.80 6.27 -9.76
C TRP A 245 16.71 5.58 -8.91
N LEU A 246 16.44 4.31 -9.14
CA LEU A 246 15.52 3.55 -8.32
C LEU A 246 16.02 3.39 -6.88
N LEU A 247 17.32 3.13 -6.68
CA LEU A 247 17.94 3.11 -5.36
C LEU A 247 17.83 4.49 -4.68
N HIS A 248 18.09 5.57 -5.44
CA HIS A 248 17.94 6.94 -4.95
C HIS A 248 16.50 7.21 -4.51
N THR A 249 15.51 6.92 -5.36
CA THR A 249 14.08 7.06 -5.05
C THR A 249 13.71 6.27 -3.79
N THR A 250 14.13 5.02 -3.69
CA THR A 250 13.84 4.18 -2.51
C THR A 250 14.48 4.76 -1.25
N ASN A 251 15.73 5.25 -1.32
CA ASN A 251 16.42 5.87 -0.18
C ASN A 251 15.76 7.18 0.26
N LEU A 252 15.17 7.93 -0.67
CA LEU A 252 14.49 9.19 -0.39
C LEU A 252 13.17 8.99 0.37
N PHE A 253 12.34 8.04 -0.06
CA PHE A 253 10.98 7.88 0.49
C PHE A 253 10.88 6.88 1.64
N LEU A 254 11.78 5.91 1.73
CA LEU A 254 11.74 4.89 2.78
C LEU A 254 11.81 5.45 4.22
N PRO A 255 12.62 6.49 4.54
CA PRO A 255 12.67 7.07 5.88
C PRO A 255 11.34 7.71 6.30
N GLU A 256 10.67 8.44 5.40
CA GLU A 256 9.37 9.08 5.64
C GLU A 256 8.30 8.01 5.95
N LEU A 257 8.16 7.00 5.10
CA LEU A 257 7.19 5.91 5.29
C LEU A 257 7.46 5.10 6.57
N ARG A 258 8.73 4.86 6.90
CA ARG A 258 9.12 4.23 8.18
C ARG A 258 8.73 5.07 9.38
N HIS A 259 8.89 6.38 9.29
CA HIS A 259 8.49 7.30 10.36
C HIS A 259 6.99 7.27 10.58
N ILE A 260 6.18 7.45 9.51
CA ILE A 260 4.72 7.40 9.57
C ILE A 260 4.25 6.10 10.20
N ARG A 261 4.79 4.95 9.74
CA ARG A 261 4.47 3.63 10.30
C ARG A 261 4.83 3.49 11.77
N LYS A 262 5.98 4.04 12.19
CA LYS A 262 6.49 3.91 13.57
C LYS A 262 5.70 4.76 14.55
N VAL A 263 5.39 5.99 14.18
CA VAL A 263 4.66 6.95 15.02
C VAL A 263 3.20 6.52 15.19
N ARG A 264 2.61 5.89 14.16
CA ARG A 264 1.21 5.45 14.15
C ARG A 264 0.24 6.57 14.51
N HIS A 265 0.54 7.77 14.09
CA HIS A 265 -0.23 8.98 14.37
C HIS A 265 -0.15 9.94 13.19
N GLY A 266 -1.23 10.69 12.97
CA GLY A 266 -1.32 11.72 11.95
C GLY A 266 -2.48 11.53 10.98
N HIS A 267 -2.83 12.63 10.32
CA HIS A 267 -3.91 12.68 9.35
C HIS A 267 -3.61 11.76 8.14
N PRO A 268 -4.59 11.01 7.61
CA PRO A 268 -4.37 10.08 6.50
C PRO A 268 -3.84 10.77 5.23
N GLU A 269 -4.15 12.04 4.99
CA GLU A 269 -3.61 12.80 3.87
C GLU A 269 -2.07 12.81 3.85
N MET A 270 -1.42 12.88 5.02
CA MET A 270 0.05 12.84 5.11
C MET A 270 0.61 11.51 4.57
N ALA A 271 -0.01 10.39 4.95
CA ALA A 271 0.37 9.08 4.45
C ALA A 271 0.09 8.94 2.94
N TYR A 272 -1.08 9.43 2.49
CA TYR A 272 -1.42 9.47 1.07
C TYR A 272 -0.40 10.27 0.26
N LEU A 273 -0.04 11.48 0.67
CA LEU A 273 0.93 12.33 -0.02
C LEU A 273 2.32 11.69 -0.07
N ALA A 274 2.76 11.01 1.00
CA ALA A 274 4.02 10.27 0.99
C ALA A 274 4.00 9.12 -0.04
N MET A 275 2.91 8.37 -0.09
CA MET A 275 2.71 7.29 -1.06
C MET A 275 2.56 7.81 -2.50
N ALA A 276 1.79 8.87 -2.71
CA ALA A 276 1.58 9.48 -4.03
C ALA A 276 2.89 10.05 -4.62
N ARG A 277 3.69 10.71 -3.79
CA ARG A 277 5.05 11.18 -4.20
C ARG A 277 5.96 10.02 -4.58
N LEU A 278 5.93 8.92 -3.81
CA LEU A 278 6.67 7.71 -4.17
C LEU A 278 6.17 7.14 -5.51
N ALA A 279 4.86 6.99 -5.69
CA ALA A 279 4.28 6.48 -6.93
C ALA A 279 4.63 7.34 -8.14
N GLY A 280 4.52 8.67 -8.02
CA GLY A 280 4.93 9.62 -9.04
C GLY A 280 6.42 9.52 -9.40
N ALA A 281 7.31 9.37 -8.41
CA ALA A 281 8.73 9.15 -8.67
C ALA A 281 9.02 7.80 -9.35
N LEU A 282 8.29 6.74 -8.98
CA LEU A 282 8.42 5.41 -9.59
C LEU A 282 7.84 5.37 -11.01
N SER A 283 6.81 6.16 -11.33
CA SER A 283 6.22 6.20 -12.67
C SER A 283 7.19 6.66 -13.75
N THR A 284 8.26 7.38 -13.38
CA THR A 284 9.38 7.75 -14.27
C THR A 284 10.00 6.53 -14.98
N PHE A 285 9.90 5.34 -14.38
CA PHE A 285 10.44 4.10 -14.93
C PHE A 285 9.39 3.26 -15.69
N SER A 286 8.14 3.71 -15.76
CA SER A 286 7.05 3.03 -16.45
C SER A 286 6.74 3.71 -17.78
N LEU A 287 6.36 2.92 -18.78
CA LEU A 287 5.85 3.44 -20.06
C LEU A 287 4.33 3.57 -20.07
N ASN A 288 3.64 2.92 -19.11
CA ASN A 288 2.19 2.73 -19.15
C ASN A 288 1.45 3.42 -18.00
N ILE A 289 2.16 3.86 -16.96
CA ILE A 289 1.58 4.50 -15.77
C ILE A 289 2.30 5.81 -15.56
N GLY A 290 1.57 6.91 -15.65
CA GLY A 290 2.05 8.26 -15.38
C GLY A 290 1.54 8.81 -14.04
N PRO A 291 1.99 10.01 -13.64
CA PRO A 291 1.48 10.68 -12.44
C PRO A 291 -0.02 10.99 -12.50
N ASP A 292 -0.56 11.20 -13.71
CA ASP A 292 -1.97 11.53 -13.94
C ASP A 292 -2.91 10.33 -13.75
N ASP A 293 -2.36 9.10 -13.74
CA ASP A 293 -3.12 7.86 -13.52
C ASP A 293 -3.27 7.53 -12.03
N LEU A 294 -2.63 8.30 -11.13
CA LEU A 294 -2.70 8.05 -9.69
C LEU A 294 -4.08 8.42 -9.14
N PRO A 295 -4.62 7.61 -8.22
CA PRO A 295 -5.94 7.89 -7.62
C PRO A 295 -5.91 9.17 -6.79
N ASP A 296 -6.93 10.00 -6.91
CA ASP A 296 -7.11 11.18 -6.08
C ASP A 296 -7.42 10.80 -4.63
N TYR A 297 -7.04 11.69 -3.69
CA TYR A 297 -7.42 11.58 -2.30
C TYR A 297 -8.91 11.89 -2.12
N ASP A 298 -9.62 10.95 -1.52
CA ASP A 298 -11.01 11.12 -1.11
C ASP A 298 -11.16 10.74 0.36
N HIS A 299 -11.40 11.74 1.22
CA HIS A 299 -11.54 11.53 2.65
C HIS A 299 -12.77 10.69 3.03
N ASN A 300 -13.78 10.66 2.16
CA ASN A 300 -14.98 9.82 2.33
C ASN A 300 -14.76 8.36 1.91
N ASP A 301 -13.69 8.07 1.14
CA ASP A 301 -13.41 6.74 0.63
C ASP A 301 -11.91 6.40 0.65
N LEU A 302 -11.33 6.50 1.84
CA LEU A 302 -9.91 6.24 2.09
C LEU A 302 -9.52 4.81 1.68
N GLY A 303 -10.41 3.82 1.88
CA GLY A 303 -10.16 2.43 1.52
C GLY A 303 -9.85 2.28 0.03
N ARG A 304 -10.63 2.90 -0.84
CA ARG A 304 -10.40 2.91 -2.29
C ARG A 304 -9.09 3.61 -2.65
N CYS A 305 -8.88 4.82 -2.12
CA CYS A 305 -7.69 5.62 -2.42
C CYS A 305 -6.40 4.87 -2.08
N PHE A 306 -6.29 4.37 -0.85
CA PHE A 306 -5.08 3.70 -0.38
C PHE A 306 -4.84 2.35 -1.03
N THR A 307 -5.91 1.57 -1.28
CA THR A 307 -5.79 0.27 -1.97
C THR A 307 -5.32 0.47 -3.40
N ALA A 308 -5.95 1.37 -4.15
CA ALA A 308 -5.58 1.63 -5.54
C ALA A 308 -4.14 2.18 -5.65
N LEU A 309 -3.73 3.06 -4.73
CA LEU A 309 -2.39 3.61 -4.71
C LEU A 309 -1.33 2.56 -4.34
N ASP A 310 -1.61 1.67 -3.37
CA ASP A 310 -0.73 0.56 -3.03
C ASP A 310 -0.56 -0.43 -4.18
N ASP A 311 -1.66 -0.76 -4.88
CA ASP A 311 -1.63 -1.66 -6.04
C ASP A 311 -0.78 -1.07 -7.18
N GLN A 312 -0.89 0.23 -7.45
CA GLN A 312 -0.07 0.91 -8.45
C GLN A 312 1.41 0.96 -8.04
N ILE A 313 1.73 1.28 -6.79
CA ILE A 313 3.10 1.28 -6.30
C ILE A 313 3.72 -0.11 -6.45
N ARG A 314 3.00 -1.17 -6.06
CA ARG A 314 3.48 -2.56 -6.21
C ARG A 314 3.73 -2.91 -7.68
N LEU A 315 2.80 -2.59 -8.55
CA LEU A 315 2.95 -2.80 -9.98
C LEU A 315 4.19 -2.07 -10.54
N LEU A 316 4.40 -0.81 -10.16
CA LEU A 316 5.57 -0.03 -10.54
C LEU A 316 6.87 -0.65 -10.02
N VAL A 317 6.93 -1.01 -8.73
CA VAL A 317 8.10 -1.65 -8.13
C VAL A 317 8.44 -2.99 -8.81
N ASP A 318 7.44 -3.79 -9.18
CA ASP A 318 7.64 -5.08 -9.83
C ASP A 318 8.04 -4.95 -11.32
N THR A 319 7.48 -3.95 -12.01
CA THR A 319 7.75 -3.71 -13.44
C THR A 319 9.19 -3.26 -13.69
N ILE A 320 9.74 -2.43 -12.80
CA ILE A 320 11.08 -1.83 -12.94
C ILE A 320 12.21 -2.89 -12.86
N ILE A 321 11.96 -4.08 -12.33
CA ILE A 321 13.00 -5.08 -12.02
C ILE A 321 12.79 -6.41 -12.72
N LYS A 322 12.18 -6.45 -13.86
CA LYS A 322 12.35 -7.59 -14.77
C LYS A 322 13.77 -7.48 -15.32
N GLU A 323 14.72 -8.21 -14.72
CA GLU A 323 15.99 -8.44 -15.38
C GLU A 323 15.70 -9.08 -16.75
N PRO A 324 16.10 -8.44 -17.84
CA PRO A 324 15.79 -8.94 -19.19
C PRO A 324 16.53 -10.25 -19.51
N TYR A 325 17.28 -10.80 -18.55
CA TYR A 325 18.05 -12.00 -18.68
C TYR A 325 18.02 -12.86 -17.41
N LEU A 326 18.19 -14.16 -17.58
CA LEU A 326 18.33 -15.15 -16.51
C LEU A 326 19.80 -15.61 -16.46
N VAL A 327 20.40 -15.62 -15.27
CA VAL A 327 21.72 -16.20 -15.05
C VAL A 327 21.58 -17.57 -14.41
N ILE A 328 22.16 -18.59 -15.04
CA ILE A 328 22.21 -19.94 -14.52
C ILE A 328 23.68 -20.25 -14.16
N PRO A 329 24.02 -20.38 -12.87
CA PRO A 329 25.35 -20.77 -12.46
C PRO A 329 25.61 -22.21 -12.93
N LEU A 330 26.77 -22.44 -13.56
CA LEU A 330 27.20 -23.78 -13.99
C LEU A 330 27.96 -24.45 -12.86
N THR A 331 27.51 -25.63 -12.48
CA THR A 331 28.12 -26.44 -11.42
C THR A 331 29.20 -27.34 -11.99
N ALA A 332 30.40 -27.26 -11.44
CA ALA A 332 31.52 -28.14 -11.85
C ALA A 332 31.23 -29.58 -11.46
N LYS A 333 31.40 -30.50 -12.43
CA LYS A 333 31.38 -31.93 -12.25
C LYS A 333 32.80 -32.49 -12.47
N GLU A 334 32.94 -33.81 -12.35
CA GLU A 334 34.19 -34.51 -12.67
C GLU A 334 34.66 -34.26 -14.13
N ARG A 335 35.93 -34.41 -14.39
CA ARG A 335 36.56 -34.29 -15.74
C ARG A 335 36.43 -32.91 -16.39
N ARG A 336 36.38 -31.83 -15.59
CA ARG A 336 36.31 -30.45 -16.09
C ARG A 336 35.08 -30.18 -16.97
N VAL A 337 33.96 -30.74 -16.58
CA VAL A 337 32.64 -30.48 -17.17
C VAL A 337 31.82 -29.67 -16.18
N TRP A 338 31.18 -28.60 -16.66
CA TRP A 338 30.24 -27.76 -15.90
C TRP A 338 28.84 -27.97 -16.45
N THR A 339 27.87 -28.13 -15.59
CA THR A 339 26.48 -28.39 -16.01
C THR A 339 25.53 -27.39 -15.41
N GLY A 340 24.50 -27.02 -16.18
CA GLY A 340 23.39 -26.20 -15.76
C GLY A 340 22.06 -26.69 -16.33
N SER A 341 20.96 -26.38 -15.68
CA SER A 341 19.61 -26.73 -16.13
C SER A 341 18.80 -25.48 -16.40
N VAL A 342 18.12 -25.44 -17.54
CA VAL A 342 17.18 -24.38 -17.92
C VAL A 342 15.82 -24.67 -17.27
N PRO A 343 15.27 -23.79 -16.44
CA PRO A 343 14.11 -24.11 -15.60
C PRO A 343 12.79 -24.26 -16.37
N ASP A 344 12.67 -23.67 -17.56
CA ASP A 344 11.39 -23.62 -18.30
C ASP A 344 11.64 -23.64 -19.82
N ASP A 345 10.81 -24.41 -20.55
CA ASP A 345 10.86 -24.52 -22.02
C ASP A 345 10.62 -23.21 -22.76
N ARG A 346 9.91 -22.27 -22.12
CA ARG A 346 9.66 -20.93 -22.70
C ARG A 346 10.93 -20.15 -23.00
N PHE A 347 12.04 -20.44 -22.28
CA PHE A 347 13.32 -19.80 -22.55
C PHE A 347 13.98 -20.23 -23.85
N PHE A 348 13.58 -21.37 -24.45
CA PHE A 348 14.13 -21.81 -25.70
C PHE A 348 13.43 -21.22 -26.95
N ARG A 349 12.27 -20.56 -26.79
CA ARG A 349 11.48 -20.07 -27.94
C ARG A 349 11.93 -18.71 -28.44
N ASP A 350 12.12 -17.74 -27.51
CA ASP A 350 12.35 -16.33 -27.87
C ASP A 350 13.49 -15.73 -27.03
N SER A 351 14.61 -16.46 -26.89
CA SER A 351 15.74 -16.00 -26.10
C SER A 351 17.06 -16.33 -26.79
N GLN A 352 18.07 -15.52 -26.50
CA GLN A 352 19.46 -15.80 -26.91
C GLN A 352 20.26 -16.31 -25.71
N PHE A 353 21.16 -17.25 -25.96
CA PHE A 353 21.97 -17.91 -24.95
C PHE A 353 23.42 -17.47 -25.07
N TYR A 354 23.99 -17.04 -23.93
CA TYR A 354 25.37 -16.61 -23.83
C TYR A 354 26.10 -17.40 -22.74
N LEU A 355 27.35 -17.74 -22.98
CA LEU A 355 28.27 -18.27 -21.99
C LEU A 355 29.17 -17.14 -21.50
N ALA A 356 29.06 -16.76 -20.23
CA ALA A 356 30.02 -15.87 -19.59
C ALA A 356 31.16 -16.69 -19.01
N VAL A 357 32.40 -16.34 -19.34
CA VAL A 357 33.61 -17.05 -18.89
C VAL A 357 34.59 -16.03 -18.31
N SER A 358 35.09 -16.29 -17.11
CA SER A 358 36.28 -15.63 -16.56
C SER A 358 37.31 -16.71 -16.19
N ALA A 359 38.59 -16.46 -16.47
CA ALA A 359 39.66 -17.41 -16.20
C ALA A 359 40.95 -16.67 -15.79
N ALA A 360 41.85 -17.35 -15.09
CA ALA A 360 43.14 -16.81 -14.67
C ALA A 360 44.17 -16.86 -15.85
N MET A 361 43.85 -16.09 -16.93
CA MET A 361 44.69 -15.96 -18.13
C MET A 361 44.44 -14.64 -18.84
N ASP A 362 45.29 -14.32 -19.82
CA ASP A 362 45.13 -13.13 -20.65
C ASP A 362 43.79 -13.11 -21.40
N THR A 363 43.17 -11.91 -21.47
CA THR A 363 41.86 -11.74 -22.13
C THR A 363 41.91 -12.11 -23.63
N GLY A 364 42.95 -11.70 -24.33
CA GLY A 364 43.11 -12.01 -25.74
C GLY A 364 43.25 -13.53 -26.01
N GLU A 365 43.99 -14.22 -25.17
CA GLU A 365 44.11 -15.69 -25.24
C GLU A 365 42.77 -16.36 -24.92
N LEU A 366 42.02 -15.87 -23.94
CA LEU A 366 40.70 -16.41 -23.57
C LEU A 366 39.73 -16.32 -24.75
N ILE A 367 39.66 -15.16 -25.42
CA ILE A 367 38.81 -14.92 -26.59
C ILE A 367 39.11 -15.86 -27.73
N GLN A 368 40.38 -16.17 -27.98
CA GLN A 368 40.82 -17.09 -29.05
C GLN A 368 40.59 -18.55 -28.70
N LYS A 369 40.81 -18.94 -27.43
CA LYS A 369 40.78 -20.35 -27.02
C LYS A 369 39.35 -20.86 -26.79
N ILE A 370 38.42 -20.05 -26.28
CA ILE A 370 37.06 -20.51 -25.97
C ILE A 370 36.35 -21.09 -27.20
N PRO A 371 36.25 -20.40 -28.36
CA PRO A 371 35.53 -20.94 -29.53
C PRO A 371 36.13 -22.25 -30.08
N SER A 372 37.46 -22.42 -29.96
CA SER A 372 38.17 -23.55 -30.56
C SER A 372 38.36 -24.74 -29.61
N ARG A 373 38.39 -24.52 -28.30
CA ARG A 373 38.76 -25.52 -27.30
C ARG A 373 37.63 -25.97 -26.38
N VAL A 374 36.71 -25.07 -26.09
CA VAL A 374 35.55 -25.36 -25.23
C VAL A 374 34.47 -26.07 -26.04
N LYS A 375 33.84 -27.07 -25.44
CA LYS A 375 32.76 -27.80 -26.07
C LYS A 375 31.49 -27.62 -25.28
N ALA A 376 30.40 -27.28 -25.96
CA ALA A 376 29.07 -27.13 -25.39
C ALA A 376 28.12 -28.13 -26.03
N ALA A 377 27.32 -28.82 -25.21
CA ALA A 377 26.30 -29.76 -25.67
C ALA A 377 25.27 -30.05 -24.56
N SER A 378 24.35 -30.99 -24.80
CA SER A 378 23.53 -31.55 -23.72
C SER A 378 24.40 -32.43 -22.78
N PRO A 379 23.97 -32.64 -21.52
CA PRO A 379 24.71 -33.48 -20.56
C PRO A 379 25.01 -34.90 -21.08
N ASP A 380 24.12 -35.46 -21.90
CA ASP A 380 24.27 -36.82 -22.44
C ASP A 380 25.25 -36.89 -23.64
N GLU A 381 25.42 -35.77 -24.35
CA GLU A 381 26.28 -35.72 -25.55
C GLU A 381 27.70 -35.21 -25.26
N ILE A 382 27.96 -34.59 -24.11
CA ILE A 382 29.26 -33.97 -23.85
C ILE A 382 30.41 -34.99 -23.80
N ASP A 383 30.22 -36.15 -23.16
CA ASP A 383 31.23 -37.20 -23.03
C ASP A 383 31.62 -37.83 -24.39
N PRO A 384 30.67 -38.20 -25.27
CA PRO A 384 30.98 -38.63 -26.66
C PRO A 384 31.77 -37.59 -27.46
N LEU A 385 31.45 -36.30 -27.33
CA LEU A 385 32.15 -35.21 -28.02
C LEU A 385 33.59 -35.04 -27.53
N ILE A 386 33.83 -35.23 -26.24
CA ILE A 386 35.18 -35.18 -25.66
C ILE A 386 36.02 -36.32 -26.19
N LYS A 387 35.51 -37.57 -26.12
CA LYS A 387 36.20 -38.78 -26.55
C LYS A 387 36.57 -38.80 -28.05
N LYS A 388 35.66 -38.30 -28.90
CA LYS A 388 35.84 -38.28 -30.36
C LYS A 388 36.56 -37.01 -30.87
N ALA A 389 36.90 -36.09 -29.99
CA ALA A 389 37.50 -34.78 -30.30
C ALA A 389 36.69 -33.93 -31.32
N VAL A 390 35.37 -34.16 -31.41
CA VAL A 390 34.46 -33.43 -32.31
C VAL A 390 34.07 -32.08 -31.68
N THR A 391 33.75 -31.09 -32.51
CA THR A 391 33.28 -29.78 -32.07
C THR A 391 31.88 -29.84 -31.44
N GLY A 392 31.65 -29.06 -30.39
CA GLY A 392 30.32 -28.87 -29.76
C GLY A 392 29.49 -27.78 -30.46
N ILE A 393 28.50 -27.28 -29.75
CA ILE A 393 27.73 -26.08 -30.16
C ILE A 393 28.71 -24.92 -30.38
N THR A 394 28.58 -24.22 -31.49
CA THR A 394 29.46 -23.09 -31.85
C THR A 394 29.32 -21.95 -30.84
N LEU A 395 30.48 -21.46 -30.39
CA LEU A 395 30.58 -20.32 -29.47
C LEU A 395 31.21 -19.15 -30.24
N THR A 396 30.51 -18.03 -30.31
CA THR A 396 30.98 -16.81 -31.00
C THR A 396 31.22 -15.71 -29.99
N HIS A 397 32.42 -15.12 -29.97
CA HIS A 397 32.72 -14.03 -29.04
C HIS A 397 31.87 -12.79 -29.35
N VAL A 398 31.28 -12.20 -28.29
CA VAL A 398 30.46 -10.98 -28.33
C VAL A 398 31.00 -9.98 -27.30
N LEU A 399 31.30 -8.77 -27.73
CA LEU A 399 31.86 -7.74 -26.85
C LEU A 399 30.90 -7.38 -25.69
N ALA A 400 29.60 -7.29 -26.00
CA ALA A 400 28.56 -6.99 -25.00
C ALA A 400 27.22 -7.60 -25.46
N PRO A 401 26.74 -8.69 -24.83
CA PRO A 401 25.40 -9.19 -25.09
C PRO A 401 24.35 -8.11 -24.78
N PRO A 402 23.28 -7.97 -25.60
CA PRO A 402 22.23 -6.98 -25.36
C PRO A 402 21.61 -7.20 -23.98
N ALA A 403 21.38 -6.10 -23.26
CA ALA A 403 20.74 -6.07 -21.93
C ALA A 403 21.46 -6.87 -20.81
N VAL A 404 22.60 -7.51 -21.07
CA VAL A 404 23.36 -8.25 -20.04
C VAL A 404 24.31 -7.33 -19.30
N ARG A 405 24.32 -7.45 -17.99
CA ARG A 405 25.27 -6.74 -17.13
C ARG A 405 26.67 -7.34 -17.28
N MET A 406 27.61 -6.54 -17.77
CA MET A 406 29.00 -6.94 -17.94
C MET A 406 29.68 -7.14 -16.59
N LYS A 407 30.27 -8.33 -16.35
CA LYS A 407 31.09 -8.60 -15.17
C LYS A 407 32.55 -8.31 -15.49
N LEU A 408 33.23 -7.63 -14.57
CA LEU A 408 34.66 -7.34 -14.74
C LEU A 408 35.47 -8.63 -14.89
N GLY A 409 36.30 -8.71 -15.92
CA GLY A 409 37.14 -9.90 -16.19
C GLY A 409 36.39 -11.06 -16.85
N SER A 410 35.11 -10.95 -17.17
CA SER A 410 34.36 -11.95 -17.92
C SER A 410 34.30 -11.62 -19.40
N GLN A 411 34.39 -12.63 -20.25
CA GLN A 411 34.17 -12.57 -21.69
C GLN A 411 32.91 -13.34 -22.04
N TYR A 412 32.18 -12.89 -23.06
CA TYR A 412 30.87 -13.41 -23.41
C TYR A 412 30.89 -14.08 -24.77
N PHE A 413 30.25 -15.24 -24.87
CA PHE A 413 30.18 -16.01 -26.07
C PHE A 413 28.74 -16.41 -26.34
N GLU A 414 28.25 -16.07 -27.52
CA GLU A 414 26.92 -16.47 -27.99
C GLU A 414 26.95 -17.96 -28.39
N LEU A 415 25.92 -18.70 -27.95
CA LEU A 415 25.71 -20.10 -28.36
C LEU A 415 24.86 -20.14 -29.62
N SER A 416 25.33 -20.87 -30.63
CA SER A 416 24.53 -21.13 -31.83
C SER A 416 23.32 -22.00 -31.47
N GLN A 417 22.12 -21.49 -31.75
CA GLN A 417 20.86 -22.16 -31.47
C GLN A 417 20.34 -23.00 -32.63
N THR A 418 21.27 -23.54 -33.45
CA THR A 418 20.97 -24.35 -34.64
C THR A 418 21.61 -25.71 -34.57
N GLY A 419 21.04 -26.71 -35.30
CA GLY A 419 21.56 -28.05 -35.43
C GLY A 419 21.16 -29.04 -34.33
N ASP A 420 21.53 -30.32 -34.53
CA ASP A 420 21.09 -31.45 -33.71
C ASP A 420 21.54 -31.36 -32.24
N LEU A 421 22.72 -30.80 -31.99
CA LEU A 421 23.23 -30.64 -30.61
C LEU A 421 22.39 -29.64 -29.80
N TRP A 422 21.92 -28.59 -30.45
CA TRP A 422 21.03 -27.62 -29.79
C TRP A 422 19.64 -28.21 -29.51
N GLN A 423 19.08 -29.01 -30.45
CA GLN A 423 17.80 -29.70 -30.22
C GLN A 423 17.88 -30.64 -29.01
N LYS A 424 19.03 -31.36 -28.84
CA LYS A 424 19.25 -32.21 -27.67
C LYS A 424 19.36 -31.41 -26.35
N VAL A 425 19.92 -30.20 -26.39
CA VAL A 425 19.93 -29.29 -25.23
C VAL A 425 18.49 -28.87 -24.88
N GLN A 426 17.67 -28.57 -25.89
CA GLN A 426 16.25 -28.24 -25.67
C GLN A 426 15.47 -29.40 -25.05
N LEU A 427 15.63 -30.61 -25.59
CA LEU A 427 14.95 -31.82 -25.10
C LEU A 427 15.35 -32.19 -23.67
N SER A 428 16.63 -32.09 -23.32
CA SER A 428 17.16 -32.42 -21.98
C SER A 428 16.98 -31.27 -20.97
N ARG A 429 16.64 -30.07 -21.41
CA ARG A 429 16.70 -28.83 -20.63
C ARG A 429 18.02 -28.60 -19.91
N GLY A 430 19.07 -29.28 -20.34
CA GLY A 430 20.37 -29.25 -19.72
C GLY A 430 21.46 -28.81 -20.69
N ILE A 431 22.43 -28.05 -20.19
CA ILE A 431 23.64 -27.72 -20.89
C ILE A 431 24.85 -28.21 -20.12
N ALA A 432 25.83 -28.76 -20.84
CA ALA A 432 27.12 -29.16 -20.32
C ALA A 432 28.22 -28.48 -21.12
N ILE A 433 29.21 -27.94 -20.41
CA ILE A 433 30.34 -27.21 -20.96
C ILE A 433 31.62 -27.93 -20.53
N PHE A 434 32.43 -28.35 -21.47
CA PHE A 434 33.77 -28.91 -21.19
C PHE A 434 34.81 -27.82 -21.48
N ALA A 435 35.72 -27.58 -20.51
CA ALA A 435 36.87 -26.71 -20.69
C ALA A 435 38.18 -27.48 -20.44
N PRO A 436 39.13 -27.54 -21.41
CA PRO A 436 40.37 -28.25 -21.27
C PRO A 436 41.31 -27.58 -20.24
N SER A 437 42.43 -28.30 -19.89
CA SER A 437 43.34 -27.90 -18.82
C SER A 437 44.15 -26.62 -19.08
N ASP A 438 44.25 -26.20 -20.31
CA ASP A 438 44.91 -24.98 -20.75
C ASP A 438 44.09 -23.71 -20.46
N ILE A 439 42.81 -23.84 -20.06
CA ILE A 439 42.00 -22.77 -19.51
C ILE A 439 42.06 -22.87 -17.97
N LYS A 440 42.79 -21.93 -17.34
CA LYS A 440 43.07 -21.95 -15.88
C LYS A 440 41.92 -21.42 -15.09
N ASP A 441 41.42 -22.19 -14.11
CA ASP A 441 40.40 -21.83 -13.14
C ASP A 441 39.16 -21.11 -13.74
N PRO A 442 38.50 -21.71 -14.75
CA PRO A 442 37.37 -21.07 -15.41
C PRO A 442 36.17 -21.02 -14.48
N LYS A 443 35.61 -19.84 -14.32
CA LYS A 443 34.29 -19.60 -13.75
C LYS A 443 33.33 -19.33 -14.91
N MET A 444 32.25 -20.10 -14.97
CA MET A 444 31.32 -20.07 -16.10
C MET A 444 29.90 -19.95 -15.64
N GLU A 445 29.13 -19.14 -16.35
CA GLU A 445 27.70 -18.94 -16.14
C GLU A 445 26.99 -18.96 -17.51
N LEU A 446 25.84 -19.58 -17.57
CA LEU A 446 24.94 -19.48 -18.72
C LEU A 446 24.00 -18.31 -18.52
N ILE A 447 23.91 -17.43 -19.50
CA ILE A 447 23.05 -16.27 -19.51
C ILE A 447 22.03 -16.42 -20.62
N ILE A 448 20.74 -16.28 -20.26
CA ILE A 448 19.63 -16.38 -21.19
C ILE A 448 18.98 -15.00 -21.29
N VAL A 449 19.03 -14.38 -22.45
CA VAL A 449 18.45 -13.06 -22.72
C VAL A 449 17.15 -13.24 -23.50
N LYS A 450 16.05 -12.74 -22.99
CA LYS A 450 14.79 -12.72 -23.73
C LYS A 450 14.87 -11.70 -24.86
N ASN A 451 14.52 -12.10 -26.08
CA ASN A 451 14.32 -11.17 -27.17
C ASN A 451 13.14 -10.23 -26.79
N LYS A 452 13.30 -8.94 -27.03
CA LYS A 452 12.15 -8.01 -26.93
C LYS A 452 11.14 -8.45 -27.99
N THR A 453 10.00 -8.94 -27.57
CA THR A 453 8.80 -8.93 -28.42
C THR A 453 8.35 -7.47 -28.50
N ASP A 454 8.37 -6.90 -29.69
CA ASP A 454 7.82 -5.57 -30.00
C ASP A 454 6.35 -5.47 -29.58
#